data_384f905a2baa4638fd899324031dc5c7
#
_entry.id   384f905a2baa4638fd899324031dc5c7
#
_cell.length_a   1.000
_cell.length_b   1.000
_cell.length_c   1.000
_cell.angle_alpha   90.00
_cell.angle_beta   90.00
_cell.angle_gamma   90.00
#
_symmetry.space_group_name_H-M   'P 1'
#
loop_
_entity.id
_entity.type
_entity.pdbx_description
1 polymer ?
#
loop_
_entity_poly.entity_id
_entity_poly.type
_entity_poly.pdbx_seq_one_letter_code
_entity_poly.pdbx_strand_id
1 'polypeptide(L)'
;MRNYEQSGFIPPAARTPSGYRVYTEVHAAALRTFIALIPAFGHAVAGQIMSSVHAGALDDVLLTIDRGHEQLLRDRETLNSVSRAVHDLADFEPVLEPRSIGELARRLGVTAATLRAWEEAGILVPDRDPAGYRVFRAEDVRDAELAHLLRRGGYPLARIALVVEQVRTAGGTDTLATALVDWQRRLNARGLAMLAASAQLDGYLSKLRPGVHDVGRLG
;
A
#
# COMPACT_ATOMS: atom_id res chain seq x y z
N MET A 1 4.91 -29.48 -3.87
CA MET A 1 4.13 -29.69 -5.09
C MET A 1 2.69 -30.12 -4.77
N ARG A 2 2.42 -31.25 -4.08
CA ARG A 2 1.05 -31.76 -3.82
C ARG A 2 0.09 -30.71 -3.21
N ASN A 3 0.53 -29.96 -2.20
CA ASN A 3 -0.32 -28.94 -1.57
C ASN A 3 -0.66 -27.78 -2.53
N TYR A 4 0.28 -27.35 -3.38
CA TYR A 4 0.05 -26.32 -4.38
C TYR A 4 -0.92 -26.75 -5.48
N GLU A 5 -0.86 -28.05 -5.87
CA GLU A 5 -1.83 -28.65 -6.80
C GLU A 5 -3.24 -28.67 -6.18
N GLN A 6 -3.35 -29.11 -4.91
CA GLN A 6 -4.63 -29.13 -4.19
C GLN A 6 -5.24 -27.76 -3.99
N SER A 7 -4.41 -26.73 -3.83
CA SER A 7 -4.83 -25.32 -3.71
C SER A 7 -5.09 -24.65 -5.06
N GLY A 8 -4.89 -25.35 -6.19
CA GLY A 8 -5.06 -24.78 -7.53
C GLY A 8 -3.96 -23.83 -8.00
N PHE A 9 -2.85 -23.72 -7.26
CA PHE A 9 -1.74 -22.81 -7.59
C PHE A 9 -0.82 -23.33 -8.67
N ILE A 10 -0.86 -24.64 -8.94
CA ILE A 10 -0.27 -25.29 -10.10
C ILE A 10 -1.33 -26.20 -10.76
N PRO A 11 -1.22 -26.48 -12.07
CA PRO A 11 -2.20 -27.31 -12.75
C PRO A 11 -2.22 -28.75 -12.22
N PRO A 12 -3.29 -29.53 -12.44
CA PRO A 12 -3.37 -30.92 -12.02
C PRO A 12 -2.31 -31.77 -12.75
N ALA A 13 -1.62 -32.62 -11.98
CA ALA A 13 -0.61 -33.50 -12.52
C ALA A 13 -1.22 -34.81 -13.08
N ALA A 14 -0.73 -35.26 -14.22
CA ALA A 14 -1.02 -36.61 -14.73
C ALA A 14 -0.56 -37.66 -13.73
N ARG A 15 -1.17 -38.83 -13.79
CA ARG A 15 -0.77 -39.97 -12.93
C ARG A 15 -0.21 -41.12 -13.76
N THR A 16 0.81 -41.77 -13.21
CA THR A 16 1.29 -43.04 -13.75
C THR A 16 0.23 -44.13 -13.61
N PRO A 17 0.34 -45.27 -14.33
CA PRO A 17 -0.51 -46.45 -14.11
C PRO A 17 -0.51 -46.93 -12.66
N SER A 18 0.59 -46.69 -11.93
CA SER A 18 0.75 -47.03 -10.49
C SER A 18 0.24 -45.93 -9.54
N GLY A 19 -0.41 -44.85 -10.07
CA GLY A 19 -1.06 -43.81 -9.30
C GLY A 19 -0.17 -42.64 -8.84
N TYR A 20 1.14 -42.63 -9.15
CA TYR A 20 2.05 -41.54 -8.79
C TYR A 20 1.85 -40.30 -9.69
N ARG A 21 1.99 -39.12 -9.10
CA ARG A 21 1.91 -37.82 -9.82
C ARG A 21 3.13 -37.58 -10.69
N VAL A 22 2.93 -37.17 -11.93
CA VAL A 22 3.99 -36.77 -12.86
C VAL A 22 3.99 -35.24 -13.00
N TYR A 23 5.00 -34.61 -12.45
CA TYR A 23 5.20 -33.16 -12.58
C TYR A 23 6.14 -32.88 -13.75
N THR A 24 5.76 -31.91 -14.58
CA THR A 24 6.48 -31.52 -15.80
C THR A 24 7.04 -30.12 -15.65
N GLU A 25 7.73 -29.60 -16.67
CA GLU A 25 8.23 -28.22 -16.73
C GLU A 25 7.11 -27.18 -16.64
N VAL A 26 5.89 -27.51 -17.06
CA VAL A 26 4.71 -26.63 -16.91
C VAL A 26 4.39 -26.43 -15.41
N HIS A 27 4.45 -27.47 -14.60
CA HIS A 27 4.24 -27.37 -13.16
C HIS A 27 5.34 -26.58 -12.46
N ALA A 28 6.60 -26.77 -12.92
CA ALA A 28 7.73 -26.00 -12.41
C ALA A 28 7.60 -24.52 -12.78
N ALA A 29 7.16 -24.20 -14.00
CA ALA A 29 6.90 -22.83 -14.43
C ALA A 29 5.75 -22.19 -13.62
N ALA A 30 4.64 -22.89 -13.42
CA ALA A 30 3.53 -22.44 -12.59
C ALA A 30 3.99 -22.11 -11.16
N LEU A 31 4.80 -23.00 -10.55
CA LEU A 31 5.31 -22.77 -9.20
C LEU A 31 6.24 -21.55 -9.13
N ARG A 32 7.15 -21.38 -10.09
CA ARG A 32 8.02 -20.20 -10.18
C ARG A 32 7.20 -18.90 -10.28
N THR A 33 6.16 -18.91 -11.12
CA THR A 33 5.24 -17.78 -11.27
C THR A 33 4.52 -17.49 -9.97
N PHE A 34 3.96 -18.49 -9.30
CA PHE A 34 3.30 -18.31 -8.01
C PHE A 34 4.24 -17.71 -6.96
N ILE A 35 5.47 -18.22 -6.85
CA ILE A 35 6.48 -17.71 -5.91
C ILE A 35 6.85 -16.25 -6.23
N ALA A 36 6.96 -15.88 -7.52
CA ALA A 36 7.25 -14.53 -7.94
C ALA A 36 6.09 -13.55 -7.65
N LEU A 37 4.85 -14.02 -7.70
CA LEU A 37 3.67 -13.21 -7.39
C LEU A 37 3.54 -12.87 -5.88
N ILE A 38 4.06 -13.71 -4.98
CA ILE A 38 3.92 -13.51 -3.52
C ILE A 38 4.48 -12.15 -3.04
N PRO A 39 5.73 -11.75 -3.33
CA PRO A 39 6.26 -10.47 -2.86
C PRO A 39 5.61 -9.27 -3.55
N ALA A 40 4.97 -9.45 -4.70
CA ALA A 40 4.27 -8.42 -5.46
C ALA A 40 2.85 -8.15 -4.91
N PHE A 41 2.07 -9.21 -4.69
CA PHE A 41 0.64 -9.14 -4.42
C PHE A 41 0.22 -9.77 -3.08
N GLY A 42 1.11 -10.49 -2.40
CA GLY A 42 0.79 -11.30 -1.23
C GLY A 42 0.29 -12.70 -1.60
N HIS A 43 0.37 -13.63 -0.65
CA HIS A 43 0.09 -15.06 -0.89
C HIS A 43 -1.35 -15.32 -1.38
N ALA A 44 -2.35 -14.69 -0.78
CA ALA A 44 -3.76 -14.89 -1.13
C ALA A 44 -4.07 -14.44 -2.57
N VAL A 45 -3.62 -13.22 -2.93
CA VAL A 45 -3.84 -12.67 -4.28
C VAL A 45 -3.02 -13.42 -5.32
N ALA A 46 -1.78 -13.84 -4.99
CA ALA A 46 -0.99 -14.70 -5.86
C ALA A 46 -1.70 -16.03 -6.17
N GLY A 47 -2.32 -16.64 -5.17
CA GLY A 47 -3.15 -17.84 -5.34
C GLY A 47 -4.37 -17.59 -6.22
N GLN A 48 -5.07 -16.47 -6.02
CA GLN A 48 -6.21 -16.07 -6.85
C GLN A 48 -5.80 -15.89 -8.31
N ILE A 49 -4.70 -15.19 -8.58
CA ILE A 49 -4.17 -14.99 -9.94
C ILE A 49 -3.91 -16.36 -10.61
N MET A 50 -3.20 -17.27 -9.92
CA MET A 50 -2.88 -18.60 -10.49
C MET A 50 -4.14 -19.43 -10.74
N SER A 51 -5.11 -19.41 -9.83
CA SER A 51 -6.38 -20.11 -10.00
C SER A 51 -7.17 -19.56 -11.19
N SER A 52 -7.22 -18.23 -11.37
CA SER A 52 -7.87 -17.60 -12.52
C SER A 52 -7.15 -17.95 -13.85
N VAL A 53 -5.80 -18.02 -13.84
CA VAL A 53 -5.01 -18.49 -15.00
C VAL A 53 -5.41 -19.92 -15.40
N HIS A 54 -5.51 -20.82 -14.43
CA HIS A 54 -5.86 -22.23 -14.70
C HIS A 54 -7.33 -22.39 -15.11
N ALA A 55 -8.21 -21.48 -14.71
CA ALA A 55 -9.59 -21.42 -15.16
C ALA A 55 -9.78 -20.76 -16.54
N GLY A 56 -8.71 -20.21 -17.13
CA GLY A 56 -8.79 -19.47 -18.40
C GLY A 56 -9.43 -18.09 -18.29
N ALA A 57 -9.64 -17.58 -17.07
CA ALA A 57 -10.27 -16.29 -16.79
C ALA A 57 -9.24 -15.14 -16.86
N LEU A 58 -8.75 -14.84 -18.06
CA LEU A 58 -7.66 -13.88 -18.27
C LEU A 58 -8.06 -12.46 -17.85
N ASP A 59 -9.31 -12.05 -18.07
CA ASP A 59 -9.80 -10.73 -17.66
C ASP A 59 -9.72 -10.54 -16.14
N ASP A 60 -10.06 -11.58 -15.35
CA ASP A 60 -9.95 -11.55 -13.89
C ASP A 60 -8.49 -11.46 -13.43
N VAL A 61 -7.56 -12.12 -14.14
CA VAL A 61 -6.12 -12.02 -13.90
C VAL A 61 -5.65 -10.59 -14.08
N LEU A 62 -5.96 -9.99 -15.23
CA LEU A 62 -5.55 -8.62 -15.58
C LEU A 62 -6.17 -7.61 -14.59
N LEU A 63 -7.46 -7.70 -14.30
CA LEU A 63 -8.14 -6.84 -13.35
C LEU A 63 -7.53 -6.93 -11.93
N THR A 64 -7.11 -8.11 -11.50
CA THR A 64 -6.46 -8.30 -10.20
C THR A 64 -5.08 -7.65 -10.15
N ILE A 65 -4.32 -7.72 -11.24
CA ILE A 65 -3.02 -7.06 -11.40
C ILE A 65 -3.20 -5.54 -11.40
N ASP A 66 -4.16 -5.01 -12.16
CA ASP A 66 -4.44 -3.58 -12.24
C ASP A 66 -4.81 -2.99 -10.88
N ARG A 67 -5.65 -3.68 -10.11
CA ARG A 67 -5.97 -3.29 -8.71
C ARG A 67 -4.73 -3.25 -7.82
N GLY A 68 -3.79 -4.17 -8.02
CA GLY A 68 -2.52 -4.18 -7.31
C GLY A 68 -1.66 -2.97 -7.64
N HIS A 69 -1.58 -2.58 -8.92
CA HIS A 69 -0.88 -1.38 -9.39
C HIS A 69 -1.54 -0.10 -8.90
N GLU A 70 -2.87 -0.02 -8.95
CA GLU A 70 -3.64 1.10 -8.41
C GLU A 70 -3.38 1.29 -6.91
N GLN A 71 -3.32 0.21 -6.13
CA GLN A 71 -2.99 0.29 -4.71
C GLN A 71 -1.56 0.78 -4.49
N LEU A 72 -0.59 0.30 -5.26
CA LEU A 72 0.79 0.77 -5.18
C LEU A 72 0.91 2.25 -5.54
N LEU A 73 0.15 2.72 -6.52
CA LEU A 73 0.11 4.14 -6.89
C LEU A 73 -0.46 4.99 -5.73
N ARG A 74 -1.59 4.59 -5.16
CA ARG A 74 -2.18 5.27 -3.98
C ARG A 74 -1.21 5.33 -2.79
N ASP A 75 -0.48 4.24 -2.54
CA ASP A 75 0.49 4.18 -1.46
C ASP A 75 1.66 5.16 -1.70
N ARG A 76 2.12 5.30 -2.94
CA ARG A 76 3.17 6.27 -3.34
C ARG A 76 2.68 7.71 -3.22
N GLU A 77 1.47 8.01 -3.66
CA GLU A 77 0.86 9.34 -3.52
C GLU A 77 0.72 9.74 -2.06
N THR A 78 0.30 8.78 -1.20
CA THR A 78 0.23 8.99 0.24
C THR A 78 1.61 9.31 0.82
N LEU A 79 2.62 8.49 0.50
CA LEU A 79 3.98 8.73 0.96
C LEU A 79 4.50 10.11 0.53
N ASN A 80 4.31 10.50 -0.74
CA ASN A 80 4.75 11.78 -1.26
C ASN A 80 4.07 12.96 -0.54
N SER A 81 2.79 12.82 -0.19
CA SER A 81 2.06 13.87 0.52
C SER A 81 2.51 13.99 1.97
N VAL A 82 2.73 12.85 2.65
CA VAL A 82 3.28 12.84 4.01
C VAL A 82 4.69 13.42 4.02
N SER A 83 5.55 13.03 3.08
CA SER A 83 6.93 13.55 2.99
C SER A 83 6.97 15.06 2.78
N ARG A 84 6.11 15.60 1.92
CA ARG A 84 5.99 17.06 1.73
C ARG A 84 5.50 17.76 3.00
N ALA A 85 4.44 17.25 3.63
CA ALA A 85 3.90 17.81 4.85
C ALA A 85 4.95 17.83 5.98
N VAL A 86 5.76 16.79 6.11
CA VAL A 86 6.86 16.73 7.10
C VAL A 86 7.97 17.71 6.76
N HIS A 87 8.31 17.86 5.48
CA HIS A 87 9.31 18.86 5.05
C HIS A 87 8.83 20.29 5.34
N ASP A 88 7.59 20.59 4.98
CA ASP A 88 6.98 21.90 5.25
C ASP A 88 6.88 22.21 6.77
N LEU A 89 6.71 21.17 7.62
CA LEU A 89 6.71 21.31 9.08
C LEU A 89 8.09 21.60 9.67
N ALA A 90 9.18 21.14 9.02
CA ALA A 90 10.53 21.41 9.48
C ALA A 90 10.91 22.89 9.38
N ASP A 91 10.25 23.65 8.51
CA ASP A 91 10.44 25.09 8.33
C ASP A 91 9.58 25.95 9.28
N PHE A 92 8.73 25.30 10.12
CA PHE A 92 7.90 26.04 11.09
C PHE A 92 8.63 26.32 12.40
N GLU A 93 8.63 27.59 12.84
CA GLU A 93 9.12 27.94 14.18
C GLU A 93 8.28 27.24 15.27
N PRO A 94 8.93 26.59 16.24
CA PRO A 94 8.23 25.91 17.32
C PRO A 94 7.42 26.93 18.13
N VAL A 95 6.12 26.67 18.24
CA VAL A 95 5.22 27.46 19.09
C VAL A 95 5.41 27.05 20.52
N LEU A 96 6.08 27.88 21.32
CA LEU A 96 6.40 27.59 22.72
C LEU A 96 5.22 27.83 23.68
N GLU A 97 4.24 28.67 23.29
CA GLU A 97 3.11 29.01 24.16
C GLU A 97 1.84 28.22 23.80
N PRO A 98 1.11 27.71 24.82
CA PRO A 98 -0.17 27.08 24.61
C PRO A 98 -1.18 28.03 23.93
N ARG A 99 -2.01 27.52 23.03
CA ARG A 99 -2.98 28.29 22.26
C ARG A 99 -4.41 27.89 22.56
N SER A 100 -5.31 28.87 22.49
CA SER A 100 -6.73 28.61 22.46
C SER A 100 -7.20 28.10 21.09
N ILE A 101 -8.38 27.49 21.04
CA ILE A 101 -8.98 27.02 19.78
C ILE A 101 -9.14 28.13 18.74
N GLY A 102 -9.44 29.38 19.20
CA GLY A 102 -9.61 30.53 18.31
C GLY A 102 -8.29 31.00 17.68
N GLU A 103 -7.20 30.97 18.44
CA GLU A 103 -5.86 31.31 17.95
C GLU A 103 -5.34 30.26 16.96
N LEU A 104 -5.51 28.96 17.27
CA LEU A 104 -5.13 27.90 16.38
C LEU A 104 -5.94 27.90 15.07
N ALA A 105 -7.24 28.11 15.15
CA ALA A 105 -8.12 28.24 13.99
C ALA A 105 -7.69 29.41 13.07
N ARG A 106 -7.38 30.57 13.65
CA ARG A 106 -6.91 31.76 12.90
C ARG A 106 -5.55 31.48 12.24
N ARG A 107 -4.60 30.84 12.96
CA ARG A 107 -3.29 30.49 12.42
C ARG A 107 -3.39 29.60 11.19
N LEU A 108 -4.24 28.56 11.25
CA LEU A 108 -4.41 27.58 10.18
C LEU A 108 -5.38 28.04 9.07
N GLY A 109 -6.09 29.17 9.26
CA GLY A 109 -7.11 29.61 8.31
C GLY A 109 -8.32 28.67 8.25
N VAL A 110 -8.63 27.97 9.35
CA VAL A 110 -9.77 27.04 9.46
C VAL A 110 -10.78 27.54 10.49
N THR A 111 -11.94 26.88 10.59
CA THR A 111 -12.94 27.20 11.61
C THR A 111 -12.69 26.42 12.91
N ALA A 112 -13.15 26.96 14.06
CA ALA A 112 -13.14 26.22 15.31
C ALA A 112 -13.97 24.91 15.23
N ALA A 113 -15.01 24.87 14.38
CA ALA A 113 -15.77 23.64 14.11
C ALA A 113 -14.92 22.57 13.42
N THR A 114 -14.05 22.98 12.50
CA THR A 114 -13.08 22.06 11.86
C THR A 114 -12.14 21.43 12.89
N LEU A 115 -11.59 22.23 13.83
CA LEU A 115 -10.70 21.71 14.87
C LEU A 115 -11.42 20.75 15.83
N ARG A 116 -12.70 20.99 16.14
CA ARG A 116 -13.52 20.05 16.92
C ARG A 116 -13.74 18.73 16.16
N ALA A 117 -14.02 18.78 14.87
CA ALA A 117 -14.14 17.58 14.04
C ALA A 117 -12.82 16.79 13.97
N TRP A 118 -11.67 17.47 14.03
CA TRP A 118 -10.36 16.82 14.09
C TRP A 118 -10.11 16.18 15.46
N GLU A 119 -10.57 16.81 16.55
CA GLU A 119 -10.55 16.21 17.90
C GLU A 119 -11.45 14.95 17.95
N GLU A 120 -12.68 15.03 17.42
CA GLU A 120 -13.60 13.89 17.32
C GLU A 120 -13.02 12.74 16.47
N ALA A 121 -12.23 13.05 15.44
CA ALA A 121 -11.53 12.07 14.61
C ALA A 121 -10.25 11.52 15.25
N GLY A 122 -9.87 11.94 16.45
CA GLY A 122 -8.64 11.51 17.15
C GLY A 122 -7.34 12.11 16.60
N ILE A 123 -7.44 13.11 15.72
CA ILE A 123 -6.29 13.82 15.16
C ILE A 123 -5.64 14.74 16.19
N LEU A 124 -6.47 15.47 16.97
CA LEU A 124 -6.04 16.37 18.03
C LEU A 124 -6.48 15.82 19.39
N VAL A 125 -5.63 16.00 20.41
CA VAL A 125 -5.91 15.58 21.79
C VAL A 125 -5.57 16.73 22.75
N PRO A 126 -6.27 17.88 22.67
CA PRO A 126 -5.93 19.05 23.46
C PRO A 126 -6.19 18.82 24.96
N ASP A 127 -5.34 19.40 25.78
CA ASP A 127 -5.57 19.51 27.21
C ASP A 127 -6.76 20.45 27.52
N ARG A 128 -7.20 20.45 28.76
CA ARG A 128 -8.17 21.41 29.28
C ARG A 128 -7.59 22.19 30.44
N ASP A 129 -7.82 23.49 30.44
CA ASP A 129 -7.48 24.35 31.57
C ASP A 129 -8.44 24.12 32.75
N PRO A 130 -8.16 24.71 33.94
CA PRO A 130 -9.04 24.59 35.12
C PRO A 130 -10.47 25.14 34.89
N ALA A 131 -10.66 26.01 33.89
CA ALA A 131 -11.97 26.53 33.49
C ALA A 131 -12.67 25.66 32.43
N GLY A 132 -12.04 24.53 32.00
CA GLY A 132 -12.58 23.59 31.04
C GLY A 132 -12.36 23.95 29.57
N TYR A 133 -11.63 25.03 29.26
CA TYR A 133 -11.32 25.43 27.89
C TYR A 133 -10.19 24.58 27.33
N ARG A 134 -10.25 24.33 26.00
CA ARG A 134 -9.23 23.61 25.24
C ARG A 134 -7.93 24.40 25.17
N VAL A 135 -6.82 23.72 25.47
CA VAL A 135 -5.46 24.26 25.41
C VAL A 135 -4.64 23.38 24.46
N PHE A 136 -4.17 24.00 23.36
CA PHE A 136 -3.36 23.32 22.36
C PHE A 136 -1.88 23.62 22.63
N ARG A 137 -1.11 22.60 22.99
CA ARG A 137 0.33 22.71 23.21
C ARG A 137 1.11 22.65 21.89
N ALA A 138 2.42 22.79 21.94
CA ALA A 138 3.29 22.78 20.75
C ALA A 138 3.09 21.53 19.87
N GLU A 139 2.93 20.38 20.51
CA GLU A 139 2.66 19.11 19.85
C GLU A 139 1.28 19.08 19.15
N ASP A 140 0.23 19.60 19.81
CA ASP A 140 -1.09 19.72 19.19
C ASP A 140 -1.09 20.67 18.01
N VAL A 141 -0.34 21.79 18.10
CA VAL A 141 -0.20 22.74 17.01
C VAL A 141 0.49 22.08 15.81
N ARG A 142 1.56 21.34 16.03
CA ARG A 142 2.26 20.57 14.98
C ARG A 142 1.34 19.52 14.35
N ASP A 143 0.59 18.77 15.14
CA ASP A 143 -0.36 17.77 14.66
C ASP A 143 -1.49 18.42 13.85
N ALA A 144 -1.95 19.62 14.25
CA ALA A 144 -2.94 20.40 13.53
C ALA A 144 -2.40 20.95 12.19
N GLU A 145 -1.15 21.39 12.14
CA GLU A 145 -0.47 21.82 10.92
C GLU A 145 -0.33 20.67 9.93
N LEU A 146 0.13 19.49 10.39
CA LEU A 146 0.20 18.28 9.59
C LEU A 146 -1.18 17.87 9.04
N ALA A 147 -2.19 17.87 9.90
CA ALA A 147 -3.57 17.56 9.50
C ALA A 147 -4.10 18.55 8.46
N HIS A 148 -3.81 19.84 8.61
CA HIS A 148 -4.20 20.88 7.67
C HIS A 148 -3.57 20.65 6.29
N LEU A 149 -2.27 20.36 6.22
CA LEU A 149 -1.56 20.08 4.98
C LEU A 149 -2.12 18.84 4.27
N LEU A 150 -2.31 17.74 5.01
CA LEU A 150 -2.89 16.52 4.47
C LEU A 150 -4.33 16.74 4.00
N ARG A 151 -5.12 17.52 4.72
CA ARG A 151 -6.50 17.83 4.33
C ARG A 151 -6.56 18.63 3.03
N ARG A 152 -5.67 19.61 2.83
CA ARG A 152 -5.51 20.35 1.56
C ARG A 152 -5.11 19.42 0.42
N GLY A 153 -4.35 18.35 0.70
CA GLY A 153 -4.02 17.29 -0.24
C GLY A 153 -5.18 16.32 -0.55
N GLY A 154 -6.40 16.56 0.02
CA GLY A 154 -7.60 15.76 -0.27
C GLY A 154 -7.76 14.51 0.57
N TYR A 155 -6.93 14.29 1.60
CA TYR A 155 -7.02 13.08 2.43
C TYR A 155 -8.25 13.10 3.35
N PRO A 156 -8.94 11.96 3.53
CA PRO A 156 -10.05 11.82 4.48
C PRO A 156 -9.52 11.81 5.92
N LEU A 157 -10.35 12.32 6.88
CA LEU A 157 -9.96 12.45 8.29
C LEU A 157 -9.44 11.14 8.91
N ALA A 158 -10.07 10.01 8.61
CA ALA A 158 -9.62 8.71 9.11
C ALA A 158 -8.18 8.35 8.68
N ARG A 159 -7.77 8.73 7.47
CA ARG A 159 -6.42 8.53 6.99
C ARG A 159 -5.43 9.49 7.65
N ILE A 160 -5.85 10.75 7.86
CA ILE A 160 -5.06 11.77 8.55
C ILE A 160 -4.80 11.34 10.00
N ALA A 161 -5.80 10.84 10.71
CA ALA A 161 -5.66 10.36 12.08
C ALA A 161 -4.58 9.26 12.20
N LEU A 162 -4.58 8.29 11.28
CA LEU A 162 -3.55 7.24 11.25
C LEU A 162 -2.14 7.81 11.04
N VAL A 163 -1.99 8.79 10.16
CA VAL A 163 -0.68 9.42 9.89
C VAL A 163 -0.21 10.21 11.10
N VAL A 164 -1.06 11.06 11.69
CA VAL A 164 -0.72 11.87 12.87
C VAL A 164 -0.35 10.97 14.05
N GLU A 165 -1.07 9.87 14.28
CA GLU A 165 -0.76 8.91 15.34
C GLU A 165 0.61 8.24 15.12
N GLN A 166 0.95 7.88 13.88
CA GLN A 166 2.28 7.34 13.56
C GLN A 166 3.39 8.35 13.81
N VAL A 167 3.18 9.65 13.48
CA VAL A 167 4.13 10.73 13.76
C VAL A 167 4.33 10.92 15.26
N ARG A 168 3.23 10.93 16.02
CA ARG A 168 3.23 11.07 17.47
C ARG A 168 3.98 9.92 18.15
N THR A 169 3.73 8.68 17.70
CA THR A 169 4.36 7.46 18.24
C THR A 169 5.85 7.36 17.86
N ALA A 170 6.26 7.92 16.72
CA ALA A 170 7.64 7.92 16.25
C ALA A 170 8.59 8.82 17.08
N GLY A 171 8.07 9.69 17.94
CA GLY A 171 8.90 10.49 18.87
C GLY A 171 9.63 11.67 18.22
N GLY A 172 9.24 12.11 17.01
CA GLY A 172 9.80 13.31 16.38
C GLY A 172 10.02 13.20 14.88
N THR A 173 10.40 14.33 14.26
CA THR A 173 10.60 14.46 12.80
C THR A 173 11.73 13.60 12.24
N ASP A 174 12.82 13.37 12.99
CA ASP A 174 13.97 12.59 12.50
C ASP A 174 13.64 11.09 12.40
N THR A 175 12.92 10.55 13.39
CA THR A 175 12.45 9.16 13.38
C THR A 175 11.42 8.96 12.27
N LEU A 176 10.58 9.95 12.02
CA LEU A 176 9.62 9.95 10.92
C LEU A 176 10.32 9.99 9.56
N ALA A 177 11.34 10.83 9.39
CA ALA A 177 12.12 10.87 8.14
C ALA A 177 12.72 9.49 7.80
N THR A 178 13.27 8.81 8.80
CA THR A 178 13.78 7.42 8.65
C THR A 178 12.67 6.46 8.25
N ALA A 179 11.51 6.53 8.90
CA ALA A 179 10.35 5.68 8.59
C ALA A 179 9.82 5.91 7.15
N LEU A 180 9.81 7.16 6.67
CA LEU A 180 9.42 7.50 5.30
C LEU A 180 10.41 6.94 4.27
N VAL A 181 11.72 7.01 4.53
CA VAL A 181 12.75 6.39 3.68
C VAL A 181 12.55 4.87 3.60
N ASP A 182 12.30 4.22 4.73
CA ASP A 182 12.05 2.78 4.76
C ASP A 182 10.73 2.40 4.05
N TRP A 183 9.71 3.23 4.17
CA TRP A 183 8.46 3.04 3.42
C TRP A 183 8.69 3.18 1.91
N GLN A 184 9.43 4.21 1.47
CA GLN A 184 9.82 4.38 0.07
C GLN A 184 10.56 3.15 -0.49
N ARG A 185 11.52 2.59 0.30
CA ARG A 185 12.23 1.37 -0.10
C ARG A 185 11.27 0.18 -0.27
N ARG A 186 10.33 -0.01 0.66
CA ARG A 186 9.34 -1.10 0.55
C ARG A 186 8.44 -0.94 -0.67
N LEU A 187 7.97 0.27 -0.98
CA LEU A 187 7.17 0.53 -2.19
C LEU A 187 7.97 0.27 -3.46
N ASN A 188 9.24 0.65 -3.49
CA ASN A 188 10.12 0.37 -4.63
C ASN A 188 10.38 -1.13 -4.78
N ALA A 189 10.67 -1.84 -3.70
CA ALA A 189 10.87 -3.30 -3.71
C ALA A 189 9.61 -4.02 -4.21
N ARG A 190 8.41 -3.58 -3.76
CA ARG A 190 7.14 -4.12 -4.25
C ARG A 190 6.94 -3.84 -5.74
N GLY A 191 7.24 -2.63 -6.22
CA GLY A 191 7.15 -2.30 -7.65
C GLY A 191 8.07 -3.16 -8.52
N LEU A 192 9.32 -3.38 -8.07
CA LEU A 192 10.25 -4.28 -8.76
C LEU A 192 9.77 -5.75 -8.75
N ALA A 193 9.21 -6.21 -7.63
CA ALA A 193 8.60 -7.52 -7.54
C ALA A 193 7.42 -7.69 -8.50
N MET A 194 6.60 -6.64 -8.70
CA MET A 194 5.50 -6.66 -9.67
C MET A 194 6.00 -6.79 -11.11
N LEU A 195 7.09 -6.09 -11.48
CA LEU A 195 7.71 -6.24 -12.80
C LEU A 195 8.25 -7.66 -13.01
N ALA A 196 8.95 -8.22 -12.03
CA ALA A 196 9.48 -9.59 -12.10
C ALA A 196 8.35 -10.63 -12.18
N ALA A 197 7.29 -10.45 -11.39
CA ALA A 197 6.12 -11.32 -11.41
C ALA A 197 5.39 -11.29 -12.77
N SER A 198 5.24 -10.10 -13.37
CA SER A 198 4.63 -9.96 -14.70
C SER A 198 5.44 -10.69 -15.77
N ALA A 199 6.76 -10.60 -15.75
CA ALA A 199 7.62 -11.33 -16.68
C ALA A 199 7.50 -12.87 -16.52
N GLN A 200 7.44 -13.35 -15.26
CA GLN A 200 7.24 -14.78 -14.99
C GLN A 200 5.85 -15.25 -15.43
N LEU A 201 4.83 -14.45 -15.20
CA LEU A 201 3.45 -14.75 -15.59
C LEU A 201 3.31 -14.81 -17.13
N ASP A 202 3.88 -13.83 -17.84
CA ASP A 202 3.89 -13.84 -19.32
C ASP A 202 4.56 -15.10 -19.88
N GLY A 203 5.75 -15.45 -19.35
CA GLY A 203 6.46 -16.66 -19.73
C GLY A 203 5.66 -17.94 -19.42
N TYR A 204 4.87 -17.95 -18.36
CA TYR A 204 3.98 -19.06 -18.03
C TYR A 204 2.76 -19.12 -18.96
N LEU A 205 2.08 -18.01 -19.19
CA LEU A 205 0.94 -17.92 -20.11
C LEU A 205 1.31 -18.33 -21.54
N SER A 206 2.52 -17.98 -21.98
CA SER A 206 3.06 -18.41 -23.28
C SER A 206 3.24 -19.91 -23.40
N LYS A 207 3.59 -20.60 -22.30
CA LYS A 207 3.68 -22.08 -22.26
C LYS A 207 2.31 -22.77 -22.24
N LEU A 208 1.26 -22.09 -21.76
CA LEU A 208 -0.10 -22.62 -21.77
C LEU A 208 -0.81 -22.46 -23.10
N ARG A 209 -0.36 -21.54 -23.99
CA ARG A 209 -0.90 -21.35 -25.33
C ARG A 209 -0.28 -22.42 -26.25
N PRO A 210 -1.00 -23.44 -26.74
CA PRO A 210 -0.46 -24.37 -27.70
C PRO A 210 -0.24 -23.63 -29.03
N GLY A 211 1.03 -23.51 -29.44
CA GLY A 211 1.50 -23.35 -30.81
C GLY A 211 0.76 -22.41 -31.77
N VAL A 212 0.99 -21.09 -31.67
CA VAL A 212 0.71 -20.14 -32.78
C VAL A 212 1.99 -19.90 -33.63
N HIS A 213 3.06 -20.64 -33.42
CA HIS A 213 4.33 -20.37 -34.11
C HIS A 213 4.75 -21.48 -35.07
N ASP A 214 3.81 -22.10 -35.84
CA ASP A 214 4.22 -22.97 -36.97
C ASP A 214 3.30 -22.86 -38.19
N VAL A 215 2.91 -21.65 -38.60
CA VAL A 215 2.23 -21.38 -39.89
C VAL A 215 2.99 -20.32 -40.71
N GLY A 216 4.30 -20.40 -40.74
CA GLY A 216 5.11 -19.39 -41.47
C GLY A 216 6.36 -19.92 -42.16
N ARG A 217 6.44 -21.24 -42.47
CA ARG A 217 7.53 -21.79 -43.31
C ARG A 217 7.06 -22.91 -44.22
N LEU A 218 6.19 -22.62 -45.13
CA LEU A 218 6.01 -23.38 -46.39
C LEU A 218 5.46 -22.37 -47.45
N GLY A 219 6.36 -21.88 -48.29
CA GLY A 219 6.08 -21.03 -49.41
C GLY A 219 7.37 -20.45 -49.94
#